data_e2edbfd2d78bcb0df1b1dbca6a994d91
#
_entry.id   e2edbfd2d78bcb0df1b1dbca6a994d91
#
_cell.length_a   1.000
_cell.length_b   1.000
_cell.length_c   1.000
_cell.angle_alpha   90.00
_cell.angle_beta   90.00
_cell.angle_gamma   90.00
#
_symmetry.space_group_name_H-M   'P 1'
#
loop_
_entity.id
_entity.type
_entity.pdbx_description
1 polymer ?
#
loop_
_entity_poly.entity_id
_entity_poly.type
_entity_poly.pdbx_seq_one_letter_code
_entity_poly.pdbx_strand_id
1 'polypeptide(L)'
;KLHLVRDRLGIKPLVYWHRGQELVFGSTVRALLPYLKPAERRLSPAAIDAYLAHRYVPAPHTVFDGIQRLPHGHTVRFDLNTGILALTPYWQPHADSALDLATTLVESVKLRTVSDRPVGLFLSGGVDSTTVASVLAQSGHRDITAYTAAFPGTEYDESAQAARVAQRLGLKHEILPIESHIGDDFERIVADLDEPFADPSSFPLWYIARVASAHVKVVLGGDGGDELFAGYKRYDKHLRSAWRRGLRLPLPALASYTKSAKLLDELRLDWLSAYALRFSGMPPALRRFLQPALASVPAVYWDRMPTDTADPLRALLETDMHNY
;
A
#
# COMPACT_ATOMS: atom_id res chain seq x y z
N LYS A 1 -18.05 2.83 -26.15
CA LYS A 1 -17.68 2.25 -24.84
C LYS A 1 -16.39 2.90 -24.37
N LEU A 2 -16.29 3.18 -23.08
CA LEU A 2 -15.09 3.64 -22.41
C LEU A 2 -14.54 2.50 -21.55
N HIS A 3 -13.23 2.32 -21.51
CA HIS A 3 -12.56 1.33 -20.70
C HIS A 3 -11.58 2.02 -19.75
N LEU A 4 -11.68 1.72 -18.45
CA LEU A 4 -10.70 2.09 -17.45
C LEU A 4 -9.99 0.81 -17.03
N VAL A 5 -8.66 0.83 -16.98
CA VAL A 5 -7.85 -0.34 -16.64
C VAL A 5 -6.85 0.08 -15.57
N ARG A 6 -6.79 -0.66 -14.46
CA ARG A 6 -5.77 -0.45 -13.43
C ARG A 6 -4.74 -1.58 -13.49
N ASP A 7 -3.49 -1.24 -13.34
CA ASP A 7 -2.39 -2.22 -13.41
C ASP A 7 -2.55 -3.38 -12.40
N ARG A 8 -1.76 -4.43 -12.61
CA ARG A 8 -1.89 -5.71 -11.86
C ARG A 8 -1.80 -5.56 -10.35
N LEU A 9 -0.92 -4.68 -9.85
CA LEU A 9 -0.66 -4.48 -8.42
C LEU A 9 -1.18 -3.12 -7.91
N GLY A 10 -1.83 -2.32 -8.78
CA GLY A 10 -2.40 -1.03 -8.42
C GLY A 10 -1.36 0.05 -8.12
N ILE A 11 -0.15 -0.06 -8.69
CA ILE A 11 0.93 0.93 -8.52
C ILE A 11 0.48 2.32 -8.95
N LYS A 12 -0.32 2.40 -10.03
CA LYS A 12 -0.90 3.67 -10.48
C LYS A 12 -2.30 3.83 -9.90
N PRO A 13 -2.58 4.94 -9.21
CA PRO A 13 -3.90 5.20 -8.65
C PRO A 13 -4.92 5.48 -9.76
N LEU A 14 -6.15 4.96 -9.57
CA LEU A 14 -7.28 5.22 -10.45
C LEU A 14 -8.55 5.17 -9.63
N VAL A 15 -9.24 6.29 -9.54
CA VAL A 15 -10.52 6.45 -8.85
C VAL A 15 -11.59 6.88 -9.82
N TYR A 16 -12.84 6.54 -9.53
CA TYR A 16 -13.98 6.92 -10.35
C TYR A 16 -15.22 7.16 -9.51
N TRP A 17 -16.11 7.99 -10.03
CA TRP A 17 -17.46 8.21 -9.54
C TRP A 17 -18.43 7.98 -10.68
N HIS A 18 -19.50 7.25 -10.41
CA HIS A 18 -20.50 6.87 -11.43
C HIS A 18 -21.91 7.09 -10.93
N ARG A 19 -22.73 7.75 -11.73
CA ARG A 19 -24.16 7.92 -11.50
C ARG A 19 -24.94 8.00 -12.81
N GLY A 20 -25.74 6.98 -13.09
CA GLY A 20 -26.52 6.93 -14.32
C GLY A 20 -25.66 6.97 -15.56
N GLN A 21 -25.77 8.02 -16.36
CA GLN A 21 -24.95 8.19 -17.58
C GLN A 21 -23.68 9.03 -17.38
N GLU A 22 -23.42 9.46 -16.15
CA GLU A 22 -22.25 10.24 -15.79
C GLU A 22 -21.14 9.35 -15.22
N LEU A 23 -19.94 9.47 -15.75
CA LEU A 23 -18.73 8.85 -15.25
C LEU A 23 -17.62 9.88 -15.15
N VAL A 24 -17.08 10.08 -13.94
CA VAL A 24 -15.92 10.94 -13.71
C VAL A 24 -14.80 10.03 -13.18
N PHE A 25 -13.58 10.20 -13.67
CA PHE A 25 -12.45 9.41 -13.23
C PHE A 25 -11.15 10.23 -13.21
N GLY A 26 -10.19 9.80 -12.43
CA GLY A 26 -8.90 10.49 -12.29
C GLY A 26 -7.93 9.68 -11.44
N SER A 27 -6.73 10.23 -11.29
CA SER A 27 -5.70 9.59 -10.46
C SER A 27 -5.85 9.88 -8.96
N THR A 28 -6.59 10.92 -8.58
CA THR A 28 -6.76 11.33 -7.18
C THR A 28 -8.23 11.60 -6.88
N VAL A 29 -8.64 11.39 -5.63
CA VAL A 29 -9.99 11.69 -5.15
C VAL A 29 -10.27 13.19 -5.28
N ARG A 30 -9.30 14.01 -4.92
CA ARG A 30 -9.37 15.48 -5.00
C ARG A 30 -9.68 15.98 -6.41
N ALA A 31 -9.15 15.31 -7.44
CA ALA A 31 -9.41 15.66 -8.83
C ALA A 31 -10.87 15.46 -9.26
N LEU A 32 -11.61 14.59 -8.58
CA LEU A 32 -13.03 14.33 -8.88
C LEU A 32 -13.97 15.31 -8.19
N LEU A 33 -13.59 15.81 -7.01
CA LEU A 33 -14.47 16.63 -6.16
C LEU A 33 -15.07 17.85 -6.90
N PRO A 34 -14.37 18.59 -7.76
CA PRO A 34 -14.95 19.73 -8.47
C PRO A 34 -16.14 19.36 -9.36
N TYR A 35 -16.21 18.12 -9.84
CA TYR A 35 -17.26 17.62 -10.73
C TYR A 35 -18.49 17.10 -9.96
N LEU A 36 -18.37 16.89 -8.64
CA LEU A 36 -19.46 16.45 -7.78
C LEU A 36 -20.18 17.65 -7.17
N LYS A 37 -21.51 17.58 -7.09
CA LYS A 37 -22.31 18.58 -6.35
C LYS A 37 -21.95 18.56 -4.88
N PRO A 38 -22.07 19.68 -4.14
CA PRO A 38 -21.76 19.71 -2.71
C PRO A 38 -22.48 18.63 -1.88
N ALA A 39 -23.74 18.31 -2.22
CA ALA A 39 -24.50 17.26 -1.55
C ALA A 39 -23.99 15.84 -1.81
N GLU A 40 -23.14 15.65 -2.81
CA GLU A 40 -22.54 14.37 -3.19
C GLU A 40 -21.15 14.18 -2.56
N ARG A 41 -20.55 15.25 -2.02
CA ARG A 41 -19.23 15.22 -1.36
C ARG A 41 -19.39 14.83 0.11
N ARG A 42 -20.01 13.70 0.38
CA ARG A 42 -20.22 13.19 1.74
C ARG A 42 -19.14 12.23 2.14
N LEU A 43 -18.62 12.39 3.35
CA LEU A 43 -17.71 11.42 3.94
C LEU A 43 -18.46 10.12 4.27
N SER A 44 -17.82 9.00 4.02
CA SER A 44 -18.31 7.67 4.37
C SER A 44 -17.94 7.32 5.80
N PRO A 45 -18.90 7.20 6.74
CA PRO A 45 -18.59 6.77 8.11
C PRO A 45 -17.93 5.38 8.15
N ALA A 46 -18.30 4.48 7.24
CA ALA A 46 -17.70 3.16 7.14
C ALA A 46 -16.23 3.22 6.67
N ALA A 47 -15.92 4.11 5.71
CA ALA A 47 -14.54 4.31 5.26
C ALA A 47 -13.67 4.97 6.35
N ILE A 48 -14.23 5.89 7.13
CA ILE A 48 -13.54 6.46 8.29
C ILE A 48 -13.26 5.37 9.32
N ASP A 49 -14.21 4.47 9.58
CA ASP A 49 -14.00 3.35 10.49
C ASP A 49 -12.94 2.36 9.96
N ALA A 50 -12.94 2.11 8.65
CA ALA A 50 -11.93 1.31 7.99
C ALA A 50 -10.53 1.92 8.12
N TYR A 51 -10.41 3.24 7.94
CA TYR A 51 -9.17 3.97 8.20
C TYR A 51 -8.68 3.82 9.64
N LEU A 52 -9.56 3.96 10.62
CA LEU A 52 -9.23 3.75 12.03
C LEU A 52 -8.82 2.30 12.32
N ALA A 53 -9.38 1.33 11.58
CA ALA A 53 -9.03 -0.08 11.71
C ALA A 53 -7.67 -0.42 11.11
N HIS A 54 -7.36 0.10 9.92
CA HIS A 54 -6.24 -0.33 9.09
C HIS A 54 -5.17 0.73 8.86
N ARG A 55 -5.39 2.00 9.28
CA ARG A 55 -4.56 3.17 9.00
C ARG A 55 -4.64 3.69 7.56
N TYR A 56 -5.45 3.09 6.72
CA TYR A 56 -5.78 3.50 5.35
C TYR A 56 -7.21 3.04 5.03
N VAL A 57 -7.75 3.56 3.92
CA VAL A 57 -9.07 3.11 3.43
C VAL A 57 -8.85 2.01 2.39
N PRO A 58 -9.24 0.74 2.67
CA PRO A 58 -9.07 -0.36 1.72
C PRO A 58 -9.87 -0.16 0.42
N ALA A 59 -9.31 -0.58 -0.72
CA ALA A 59 -10.06 -0.65 -1.97
C ALA A 59 -11.23 -1.65 -1.83
N PRO A 60 -12.35 -1.43 -2.51
CA PRO A 60 -12.61 -0.39 -3.52
C PRO A 60 -13.07 0.96 -2.94
N HIS A 61 -13.12 1.10 -1.63
CA HIS A 61 -13.64 2.30 -0.98
C HIS A 61 -12.66 3.48 -1.05
N THR A 62 -13.22 4.68 -0.95
CA THR A 62 -12.51 5.91 -0.63
C THR A 62 -13.17 6.57 0.57
N VAL A 63 -12.56 7.62 1.12
CA VAL A 63 -13.16 8.35 2.24
C VAL A 63 -14.48 9.05 1.89
N PHE A 64 -14.81 9.21 0.59
CA PHE A 64 -16.05 9.81 0.12
C PHE A 64 -17.05 8.76 -0.38
N ASP A 65 -18.31 8.90 0.02
CA ASP A 65 -19.40 8.09 -0.49
C ASP A 65 -19.53 8.24 -2.01
N GLY A 66 -19.67 7.10 -2.71
CA GLY A 66 -19.87 7.07 -4.16
C GLY A 66 -18.60 7.22 -5.01
N ILE A 67 -17.48 7.67 -4.46
CA ILE A 67 -16.20 7.61 -5.14
C ILE A 67 -15.56 6.26 -4.84
N GLN A 68 -15.17 5.53 -5.87
CA GLN A 68 -14.56 4.21 -5.75
C GLN A 68 -13.15 4.21 -6.31
N ARG A 69 -12.27 3.46 -5.66
CA ARG A 69 -10.96 3.11 -6.20
C ARG A 69 -11.12 1.89 -7.08
N LEU A 70 -10.69 1.96 -8.34
CA LEU A 70 -10.69 0.79 -9.20
C LEU A 70 -9.73 -0.26 -8.61
N PRO A 71 -10.21 -1.48 -8.29
CA PRO A 71 -9.32 -2.50 -7.74
C PRO A 71 -8.20 -2.85 -8.72
N HIS A 72 -7.04 -3.22 -8.20
CA HIS A 72 -5.91 -3.67 -9.02
C HIS A 72 -6.29 -4.91 -9.84
N GLY A 73 -5.68 -5.09 -11.01
CA GLY A 73 -5.97 -6.21 -11.90
C GLY A 73 -7.39 -6.23 -12.47
N HIS A 74 -8.11 -5.08 -12.43
CA HIS A 74 -9.49 -4.98 -12.92
C HIS A 74 -9.63 -3.97 -14.05
N THR A 75 -10.67 -4.17 -14.84
CA THR A 75 -11.17 -3.22 -15.82
C THR A 75 -12.59 -2.79 -15.47
N VAL A 76 -12.89 -1.53 -15.72
CA VAL A 76 -14.25 -1.01 -15.81
C VAL A 76 -14.57 -0.79 -17.29
N ARG A 77 -15.70 -1.31 -17.73
CA ARG A 77 -16.29 -0.99 -19.03
C ARG A 77 -17.55 -0.17 -18.80
N PHE A 78 -17.56 1.02 -19.33
CA PHE A 78 -18.70 1.92 -19.29
C PHE A 78 -19.32 2.07 -20.67
N ASP A 79 -20.62 1.84 -20.78
CA ASP A 79 -21.37 2.00 -22.01
C ASP A 79 -21.93 3.42 -22.09
N LEU A 80 -21.44 4.20 -23.04
CA LEU A 80 -21.81 5.63 -23.20
C LEU A 80 -23.27 5.84 -23.57
N ASN A 81 -23.94 4.83 -24.14
CA ASN A 81 -25.34 4.97 -24.57
C ASN A 81 -26.30 4.61 -23.44
N THR A 82 -25.96 3.60 -22.64
CA THR A 82 -26.85 3.06 -21.60
C THR A 82 -26.49 3.51 -20.19
N GLY A 83 -25.26 4.02 -20.00
CA GLY A 83 -24.74 4.33 -18.66
C GLY A 83 -24.40 3.10 -17.82
N ILE A 84 -24.45 1.90 -18.40
CA ILE A 84 -24.14 0.66 -17.66
C ILE A 84 -22.63 0.56 -17.46
N LEU A 85 -22.24 0.33 -16.20
CA LEU A 85 -20.87 0.09 -15.76
C LEU A 85 -20.69 -1.37 -15.38
N ALA A 86 -19.68 -2.03 -15.93
CA ALA A 86 -19.32 -3.41 -15.60
C ALA A 86 -17.86 -3.47 -15.13
N LEU A 87 -17.65 -3.99 -13.93
CA LEU A 87 -16.33 -4.27 -13.35
C LEU A 87 -15.95 -5.72 -13.62
N THR A 88 -14.74 -5.97 -14.13
CA THR A 88 -14.28 -7.31 -14.47
C THR A 88 -12.81 -7.49 -14.08
N PRO A 89 -12.42 -8.56 -13.35
CA PRO A 89 -11.02 -8.88 -13.13
C PRO A 89 -10.41 -9.39 -14.45
N TYR A 90 -9.19 -8.95 -14.75
CA TYR A 90 -8.41 -9.45 -15.88
C TYR A 90 -7.13 -10.15 -15.43
N TRP A 91 -6.75 -9.97 -14.16
CA TRP A 91 -5.57 -10.58 -13.59
C TRP A 91 -5.77 -10.85 -12.09
N GLN A 92 -5.20 -11.94 -11.61
CA GLN A 92 -5.08 -12.31 -10.20
C GLN A 92 -3.68 -12.86 -9.95
N PRO A 93 -3.10 -12.70 -8.75
CA PRO A 93 -1.84 -13.35 -8.40
C PRO A 93 -1.96 -14.86 -8.54
N HIS A 94 -0.98 -15.46 -9.21
CA HIS A 94 -0.87 -16.92 -9.31
C HIS A 94 0.61 -17.32 -9.20
N ALA A 95 0.85 -18.45 -8.58
CA ALA A 95 2.19 -19.01 -8.52
C ALA A 95 2.48 -19.81 -9.81
N ASP A 96 3.65 -19.55 -10.40
CA ASP A 96 4.18 -20.37 -11.49
C ASP A 96 5.55 -20.89 -11.06
N SER A 97 5.58 -22.18 -10.69
CA SER A 97 6.80 -22.84 -10.21
C SER A 97 7.82 -23.14 -11.33
N ALA A 98 7.45 -22.94 -12.59
CA ALA A 98 8.35 -23.14 -13.73
C ALA A 98 9.28 -21.96 -13.97
N LEU A 99 9.02 -20.80 -13.39
CA LEU A 99 9.84 -19.60 -13.56
C LEU A 99 10.99 -19.58 -12.56
N ASP A 100 12.20 -19.31 -13.08
CA ASP A 100 13.36 -19.05 -12.24
C ASP A 100 13.25 -17.67 -11.60
N LEU A 101 13.40 -17.59 -10.27
CA LEU A 101 13.26 -16.34 -9.51
C LEU A 101 14.27 -15.28 -9.96
N ALA A 102 15.53 -15.67 -10.17
CA ALA A 102 16.58 -14.70 -10.51
C ALA A 102 16.30 -14.10 -11.90
N THR A 103 15.97 -14.93 -12.88
CA THR A 103 15.60 -14.49 -14.22
C THR A 103 14.37 -13.57 -14.19
N THR A 104 13.33 -13.96 -13.47
CA THR A 104 12.08 -13.18 -13.34
C THR A 104 12.35 -11.81 -12.71
N LEU A 105 13.19 -11.74 -11.68
CA LEU A 105 13.60 -10.50 -11.04
C LEU A 105 14.35 -9.57 -12.01
N VAL A 106 15.29 -10.12 -12.75
CA VAL A 106 16.06 -9.37 -13.76
C VAL A 106 15.12 -8.79 -14.82
N GLU A 107 14.23 -9.61 -15.38
CA GLU A 107 13.25 -9.16 -16.37
C GLU A 107 12.29 -8.11 -15.80
N SER A 108 11.82 -8.32 -14.60
CA SER A 108 10.92 -7.40 -13.90
C SER A 108 11.55 -6.01 -13.71
N VAL A 109 12.81 -5.95 -13.28
CA VAL A 109 13.53 -4.68 -13.11
C VAL A 109 13.79 -4.03 -14.47
N LYS A 110 14.24 -4.78 -15.47
CA LYS A 110 14.46 -4.25 -16.83
C LYS A 110 13.21 -3.65 -17.45
N LEU A 111 12.05 -4.30 -17.32
CA LEU A 111 10.79 -3.77 -17.82
C LEU A 111 10.43 -2.41 -17.21
N ARG A 112 10.85 -2.13 -15.99
CA ARG A 112 10.58 -0.89 -15.28
C ARG A 112 11.56 0.24 -15.61
N THR A 113 12.64 -0.04 -16.35
CA THR A 113 13.52 1.01 -16.88
C THR A 113 13.01 1.62 -18.18
N VAL A 114 11.97 1.02 -18.80
CA VAL A 114 11.35 1.55 -20.01
C VAL A 114 10.55 2.80 -19.64
N SER A 115 11.06 3.97 -19.98
CA SER A 115 10.48 5.27 -19.65
C SER A 115 10.88 6.34 -20.66
N ASP A 116 9.96 7.27 -20.95
CA ASP A 116 10.25 8.48 -21.75
C ASP A 116 10.97 9.57 -20.92
N ARG A 117 11.17 9.33 -19.64
CA ARG A 117 11.85 10.25 -18.72
C ARG A 117 13.03 9.57 -18.05
N PRO A 118 14.05 10.31 -17.62
CA PRO A 118 15.14 9.74 -16.83
C PRO A 118 14.60 8.99 -15.61
N VAL A 119 15.13 7.80 -15.39
CA VAL A 119 14.79 6.93 -14.26
C VAL A 119 15.87 7.05 -13.19
N GLY A 120 15.45 7.22 -11.96
CA GLY A 120 16.30 7.16 -10.77
C GLY A 120 16.05 5.88 -9.96
N LEU A 121 16.81 5.70 -8.89
CA LEU A 121 16.66 4.62 -7.94
C LEU A 121 16.66 5.19 -6.52
N PHE A 122 15.69 4.84 -5.68
CA PHE A 122 15.83 5.03 -4.23
C PHE A 122 16.64 3.89 -3.62
N LEU A 123 17.76 4.24 -3.00
CA LEU A 123 18.69 3.28 -2.40
C LEU A 123 18.81 3.55 -0.89
N SER A 124 18.32 2.61 -0.08
CA SER A 124 18.42 2.67 1.39
C SER A 124 19.61 1.86 1.93
N GLY A 125 20.20 0.98 1.12
CA GLY A 125 21.17 -0.01 1.58
C GLY A 125 20.53 -1.26 2.20
N GLY A 126 19.20 -1.32 2.32
CA GLY A 126 18.45 -2.54 2.63
C GLY A 126 18.52 -3.57 1.51
N VAL A 127 18.11 -4.82 1.82
CA VAL A 127 18.23 -5.96 0.87
C VAL A 127 17.48 -5.69 -0.42
N ASP A 128 16.25 -5.20 -0.36
CA ASP A 128 15.37 -5.05 -1.52
C ASP A 128 15.89 -3.97 -2.48
N SER A 129 16.16 -2.77 -1.97
CA SER A 129 16.73 -1.68 -2.79
C SER A 129 18.10 -2.04 -3.36
N THR A 130 18.92 -2.77 -2.58
CA THR A 130 20.24 -3.27 -3.03
C THR A 130 20.09 -4.33 -4.14
N THR A 131 19.06 -5.17 -4.06
CA THR A 131 18.77 -6.16 -5.11
C THR A 131 18.39 -5.47 -6.41
N VAL A 132 17.51 -4.49 -6.38
CA VAL A 132 17.15 -3.68 -7.56
C VAL A 132 18.39 -2.97 -8.13
N ALA A 133 19.19 -2.34 -7.26
CA ALA A 133 20.45 -1.69 -7.66
C ALA A 133 21.42 -2.65 -8.34
N SER A 134 21.56 -3.87 -7.80
CA SER A 134 22.46 -4.91 -8.35
C SER A 134 22.01 -5.36 -9.73
N VAL A 135 20.71 -5.59 -9.92
CA VAL A 135 20.15 -5.96 -11.23
C VAL A 135 20.36 -4.84 -12.25
N LEU A 136 20.14 -3.59 -11.89
CA LEU A 136 20.37 -2.44 -12.77
C LEU A 136 21.84 -2.36 -13.21
N ALA A 137 22.77 -2.46 -12.25
CA ALA A 137 24.20 -2.41 -12.54
C ALA A 137 24.67 -3.56 -13.46
N GLN A 138 24.19 -4.79 -13.20
CA GLN A 138 24.51 -5.98 -14.00
C GLN A 138 23.87 -5.93 -15.39
N SER A 139 22.71 -5.28 -15.53
CA SER A 139 22.01 -5.11 -16.80
C SER A 139 22.54 -3.95 -17.64
N GLY A 140 23.61 -3.27 -17.22
CA GLY A 140 24.24 -2.19 -17.96
C GLY A 140 23.65 -0.80 -17.71
N HIS A 141 22.64 -0.66 -16.85
CA HIS A 141 21.99 0.62 -16.50
C HIS A 141 22.78 1.40 -15.43
N ARG A 142 24.06 1.65 -15.67
CA ARG A 142 24.95 2.38 -14.73
C ARG A 142 24.81 3.90 -14.81
N ASP A 143 24.08 4.40 -15.78
CA ASP A 143 23.73 5.79 -15.97
C ASP A 143 22.60 6.24 -15.04
N ILE A 144 21.85 5.31 -14.45
CA ILE A 144 20.82 5.57 -13.46
C ILE A 144 21.46 6.10 -12.17
N THR A 145 20.98 7.27 -11.70
CA THR A 145 21.43 7.83 -10.43
C THR A 145 20.63 7.23 -9.28
N ALA A 146 21.36 6.73 -8.28
CA ALA A 146 20.79 6.30 -7.01
C ALA A 146 20.67 7.50 -6.06
N TYR A 147 19.51 7.66 -5.43
CA TYR A 147 19.21 8.72 -4.47
C TYR A 147 18.98 8.11 -3.09
N THR A 148 19.61 8.68 -2.07
CA THR A 148 19.43 8.26 -0.68
C THR A 148 19.07 9.44 0.19
N ALA A 149 17.99 9.32 0.96
CA ALA A 149 17.70 10.29 2.03
C ALA A 149 18.71 10.12 3.17
N ALA A 150 19.35 11.19 3.58
CA ALA A 150 20.13 11.23 4.79
C ALA A 150 19.34 11.97 5.88
N PHE A 151 19.32 11.38 7.08
CA PHE A 151 18.73 11.96 8.28
C PHE A 151 19.83 12.15 9.34
N PRO A 152 20.70 13.15 9.19
CA PRO A 152 21.92 13.29 9.98
C PRO A 152 21.65 13.29 11.49
N GLY A 153 22.43 12.48 12.22
CA GLY A 153 22.32 12.40 13.68
C GLY A 153 21.17 11.56 14.22
N THR A 154 20.46 10.84 13.37
CA THR A 154 19.39 9.91 13.78
C THR A 154 19.82 8.44 13.57
N GLU A 155 19.18 7.53 14.27
CA GLU A 155 19.37 6.08 14.07
C GLU A 155 18.78 5.56 12.74
N TYR A 156 18.01 6.38 12.04
CA TYR A 156 17.39 6.08 10.75
C TYR A 156 18.26 6.47 9.55
N ASP A 157 19.47 7.02 9.79
CA ASP A 157 20.35 7.42 8.70
C ASP A 157 21.11 6.21 8.12
N GLU A 158 20.64 5.74 6.98
CA GLU A 158 21.25 4.63 6.22
C GLU A 158 22.19 5.11 5.11
N SER A 159 22.48 6.42 5.03
CA SER A 159 23.25 7.02 3.92
C SER A 159 24.64 6.42 3.74
N ALA A 160 25.34 6.15 4.84
CA ALA A 160 26.67 5.53 4.80
C ALA A 160 26.64 4.11 4.27
N GLN A 161 25.58 3.33 4.55
CA GLN A 161 25.42 1.97 4.02
C GLN A 161 25.07 2.02 2.54
N ALA A 162 24.15 2.87 2.15
CA ALA A 162 23.77 3.06 0.75
C ALA A 162 24.97 3.52 -0.11
N ALA A 163 25.81 4.43 0.42
CA ALA A 163 27.02 4.86 -0.27
C ALA A 163 28.00 3.72 -0.55
N ARG A 164 28.20 2.81 0.41
CA ARG A 164 29.03 1.61 0.20
C ARG A 164 28.48 0.69 -0.89
N VAL A 165 27.15 0.52 -0.93
CA VAL A 165 26.47 -0.28 -1.96
C VAL A 165 26.66 0.38 -3.33
N ALA A 166 26.36 1.66 -3.46
CA ALA A 166 26.50 2.40 -4.72
C ALA A 166 27.94 2.37 -5.25
N GLN A 167 28.93 2.59 -4.38
CA GLN A 167 30.34 2.50 -4.72
C GLN A 167 30.72 1.11 -5.24
N ARG A 168 30.29 0.04 -4.56
CA ARG A 168 30.58 -1.34 -4.94
C ARG A 168 29.97 -1.73 -6.29
N LEU A 169 28.79 -1.19 -6.60
CA LEU A 169 28.08 -1.44 -7.85
C LEU A 169 28.50 -0.50 -8.99
N GLY A 170 29.29 0.53 -8.70
CA GLY A 170 29.72 1.53 -9.68
C GLY A 170 28.56 2.40 -10.19
N LEU A 171 27.57 2.66 -9.33
CA LEU A 171 26.43 3.53 -9.64
C LEU A 171 26.74 4.99 -9.26
N LYS A 172 26.18 5.93 -10.03
CA LYS A 172 26.11 7.32 -9.60
C LYS A 172 25.27 7.40 -8.35
N HIS A 173 25.71 8.15 -7.33
CA HIS A 173 25.01 8.23 -6.06
C HIS A 173 24.92 9.66 -5.57
N GLU A 174 23.71 10.08 -5.24
CA GLU A 174 23.44 11.38 -4.62
C GLU A 174 22.79 11.16 -3.26
N ILE A 175 23.40 11.74 -2.23
CA ILE A 175 22.85 11.76 -0.88
C ILE A 175 22.07 13.06 -0.72
N LEU A 176 20.79 12.94 -0.43
CA LEU A 176 19.87 14.06 -0.27
C LEU A 176 19.69 14.32 1.24
N PRO A 177 20.30 15.37 1.80
CA PRO A 177 20.07 15.71 3.20
C PRO A 177 18.62 16.14 3.40
N ILE A 178 17.94 15.50 4.34
CA ILE A 178 16.56 15.81 4.70
C ILE A 178 16.55 16.64 5.97
N GLU A 179 16.19 17.89 5.83
CA GLU A 179 15.79 18.73 6.96
C GLU A 179 14.29 18.51 7.19
N SER A 180 13.96 17.75 8.23
CA SER A 180 12.58 17.44 8.56
C SER A 180 12.02 18.47 9.55
N HIS A 181 11.03 19.22 9.11
CA HIS A 181 10.22 20.11 9.94
C HIS A 181 8.78 19.58 9.97
N ILE A 182 8.60 18.37 10.49
CA ILE A 182 7.31 17.64 10.39
C ILE A 182 6.16 18.49 10.96
N GLY A 183 6.40 19.28 12.03
CA GLY A 183 5.37 20.16 12.60
C GLY A 183 4.87 21.20 11.60
N ASP A 184 5.79 21.83 10.88
CA ASP A 184 5.47 22.90 9.92
C ASP A 184 4.94 22.36 8.59
N ASP A 185 5.43 21.18 8.17
CA ASP A 185 5.05 20.54 6.90
C ASP A 185 3.82 19.61 7.03
N PHE A 186 3.32 19.38 8.26
CA PHE A 186 2.27 18.37 8.51
C PHE A 186 1.02 18.57 7.66
N GLU A 187 0.48 19.78 7.61
CA GLU A 187 -0.71 20.07 6.81
C GLU A 187 -0.49 19.85 5.32
N ARG A 188 0.72 20.16 4.81
CA ARG A 188 1.07 19.93 3.41
C ARG A 188 1.20 18.45 3.10
N ILE A 189 1.85 17.69 3.99
CA ILE A 189 1.98 16.23 3.85
C ILE A 189 0.60 15.59 3.79
N VAL A 190 -0.29 15.94 4.74
CA VAL A 190 -1.66 15.42 4.75
C VAL A 190 -2.44 15.81 3.49
N ALA A 191 -2.28 17.06 3.02
CA ALA A 191 -2.92 17.51 1.80
C ALA A 191 -2.41 16.76 0.56
N ASP A 192 -1.14 16.37 0.50
CA ASP A 192 -0.55 15.66 -0.63
C ASP A 192 -0.90 14.17 -0.65
N LEU A 193 -1.29 13.58 0.49
CA LEU A 193 -1.68 12.17 0.56
C LEU A 193 -3.03 11.85 -0.10
N ASP A 194 -3.85 12.86 -0.43
CA ASP A 194 -5.16 12.75 -1.10
C ASP A 194 -6.26 12.07 -0.26
N GLU A 195 -5.93 11.01 0.49
CA GLU A 195 -6.83 10.29 1.40
C GLU A 195 -6.17 10.08 2.78
N PRO A 196 -6.96 9.80 3.84
CA PRO A 196 -6.41 9.50 5.15
C PRO A 196 -5.46 8.30 5.10
N PHE A 197 -4.23 8.53 5.53
CA PHE A 197 -3.17 7.52 5.59
C PHE A 197 -2.30 7.76 6.82
N ALA A 198 -2.14 6.76 7.67
CA ALA A 198 -1.47 6.90 8.97
C ALA A 198 -0.25 5.99 9.12
N ASP A 199 0.39 5.59 8.01
CA ASP A 199 1.68 4.92 8.08
C ASP A 199 2.80 5.94 8.27
N PRO A 200 3.64 5.82 9.31
CA PRO A 200 4.73 6.75 9.57
C PRO A 200 5.77 6.84 8.45
N SER A 201 5.89 5.80 7.61
CA SER A 201 6.81 5.80 6.45
C SER A 201 6.46 6.86 5.40
N SER A 202 5.22 7.36 5.40
CA SER A 202 4.78 8.43 4.49
C SER A 202 5.58 9.73 4.67
N PHE A 203 6.02 10.05 5.89
CA PHE A 203 6.79 11.27 6.15
C PHE A 203 8.16 11.25 5.47
N PRO A 204 9.05 10.29 5.74
CA PRO A 204 10.33 10.22 5.05
C PRO A 204 10.18 10.06 3.54
N LEU A 205 9.17 9.31 3.08
CA LEU A 205 8.90 9.15 1.65
C LEU A 205 8.49 10.47 0.99
N TRP A 206 7.67 11.28 1.66
CA TRP A 206 7.28 12.60 1.16
C TRP A 206 8.50 13.52 0.99
N TYR A 207 9.39 13.56 1.99
CA TYR A 207 10.60 14.40 1.93
C TYR A 207 11.54 13.97 0.81
N ILE A 208 11.84 12.67 0.70
CA ILE A 208 12.74 12.20 -0.35
C ILE A 208 12.13 12.39 -1.75
N ALA A 209 10.82 12.14 -1.91
CA ALA A 209 10.13 12.35 -3.18
C ALA A 209 10.14 13.82 -3.59
N ARG A 210 9.93 14.75 -2.65
CA ARG A 210 9.96 16.18 -2.88
C ARG A 210 11.35 16.63 -3.38
N VAL A 211 12.42 16.20 -2.71
CA VAL A 211 13.78 16.58 -3.11
C VAL A 211 14.19 15.91 -4.42
N ALA A 212 13.95 14.60 -4.56
CA ALA A 212 14.29 13.86 -5.77
C ALA A 212 13.51 14.35 -7.01
N SER A 213 12.29 14.87 -6.85
CA SER A 213 11.47 15.35 -7.96
C SER A 213 12.08 16.54 -8.73
N ALA A 214 13.05 17.24 -8.14
CA ALA A 214 13.83 18.27 -8.83
C ALA A 214 14.81 17.67 -9.85
N HIS A 215 15.25 16.42 -9.64
CA HIS A 215 16.28 15.75 -10.41
C HIS A 215 15.69 14.72 -11.39
N VAL A 216 14.67 13.99 -10.95
CA VAL A 216 14.13 12.84 -11.69
C VAL A 216 12.60 12.77 -11.57
N LYS A 217 11.92 12.20 -12.58
CA LYS A 217 10.45 12.07 -12.59
C LYS A 217 9.95 10.65 -12.39
N VAL A 218 10.81 9.67 -12.59
CA VAL A 218 10.51 8.24 -12.38
C VAL A 218 11.59 7.69 -11.45
N VAL A 219 11.17 6.99 -10.42
CA VAL A 219 12.08 6.36 -9.46
C VAL A 219 11.68 4.90 -9.26
N LEU A 220 12.65 4.02 -9.28
CA LEU A 220 12.49 2.65 -8.81
C LEU A 220 12.78 2.58 -7.32
N GLY A 221 12.12 1.69 -6.62
CA GLY A 221 12.32 1.42 -5.19
C GLY A 221 12.35 -0.07 -4.90
N GLY A 222 12.59 -0.41 -3.63
CA GLY A 222 12.48 -1.78 -3.11
C GLY A 222 11.08 -2.13 -2.63
N ASP A 223 10.10 -1.23 -2.84
CA ASP A 223 8.73 -1.42 -2.36
C ASP A 223 8.11 -2.69 -2.93
N GLY A 224 7.36 -3.41 -2.09
CA GLY A 224 6.79 -4.71 -2.41
C GLY A 224 7.72 -5.90 -2.13
N GLY A 225 8.98 -5.68 -1.80
CA GLY A 225 9.93 -6.74 -1.45
C GLY A 225 9.51 -7.49 -0.20
N ASP A 226 9.16 -6.77 0.85
CA ASP A 226 8.70 -7.36 2.12
C ASP A 226 7.41 -8.19 1.94
N GLU A 227 6.48 -7.74 1.10
CA GLU A 227 5.22 -8.44 0.80
C GLU A 227 5.47 -9.72 -0.01
N LEU A 228 6.43 -9.71 -0.92
CA LEU A 228 6.74 -10.85 -1.77
C LEU A 228 7.66 -11.88 -1.08
N PHE A 229 8.58 -11.42 -0.25
CA PHE A 229 9.64 -12.24 0.35
C PHE A 229 9.55 -12.37 1.87
N ALA A 230 8.39 -12.01 2.45
CA ALA A 230 8.12 -12.15 3.88
C ALA A 230 9.07 -11.36 4.80
N GLY A 231 9.51 -10.16 4.40
CA GLY A 231 10.47 -9.35 5.15
C GLY A 231 9.93 -8.78 6.46
N TYR A 232 8.61 -8.62 6.61
CA TYR A 232 8.02 -8.02 7.80
C TYR A 232 8.04 -8.93 9.03
N LYS A 233 8.50 -8.42 10.16
CA LYS A 233 8.43 -9.10 11.46
C LYS A 233 7.01 -9.51 11.88
N ARG A 234 5.96 -8.89 11.29
CA ARG A 234 4.57 -9.23 11.57
C ARG A 234 4.21 -10.63 11.09
N TYR A 235 4.82 -11.11 9.99
CA TYR A 235 4.62 -12.47 9.50
C TYR A 235 5.09 -13.50 10.53
N ASP A 236 6.35 -13.40 10.98
CA ASP A 236 6.91 -14.31 11.98
C ASP A 236 6.08 -14.31 13.27
N LYS A 237 5.72 -13.11 13.75
CA LYS A 237 4.86 -13.00 14.96
C LYS A 237 3.51 -13.67 14.77
N HIS A 238 2.91 -13.60 13.59
CA HIS A 238 1.59 -14.20 13.34
C HIS A 238 1.69 -15.70 13.10
N LEU A 239 2.72 -16.14 12.38
CA LEU A 239 3.01 -17.56 12.13
C LEU A 239 3.20 -18.36 13.42
N ARG A 240 3.77 -17.78 14.47
CA ARG A 240 3.87 -18.43 15.80
C ARG A 240 2.50 -18.76 16.39
N SER A 241 1.43 -18.16 15.91
CA SER A 241 0.05 -18.46 16.31
C SER A 241 -0.68 -19.39 15.34
N ALA A 242 0.01 -19.96 14.33
CA ALA A 242 -0.60 -20.78 13.28
C ALA A 242 -1.30 -22.05 13.82
N TRP A 243 -0.88 -22.54 14.99
CA TRP A 243 -1.58 -23.64 15.67
C TRP A 243 -3.04 -23.32 16.03
N ARG A 244 -3.41 -22.03 16.04
CA ARG A 244 -4.78 -21.54 16.28
C ARG A 244 -5.66 -21.53 15.02
N ARG A 245 -5.16 -21.95 13.86
CA ARG A 245 -5.97 -22.01 12.64
C ARG A 245 -7.19 -22.91 12.87
N GLY A 246 -8.35 -22.40 12.52
CA GLY A 246 -9.62 -23.08 12.81
C GLY A 246 -10.19 -22.87 14.21
N LEU A 247 -9.46 -22.22 15.13
CA LEU A 247 -9.96 -21.91 16.47
C LEU A 247 -10.57 -20.49 16.47
N ARG A 248 -11.84 -20.41 16.86
CA ARG A 248 -12.56 -19.16 17.08
C ARG A 248 -13.35 -19.26 18.37
N LEU A 249 -13.01 -18.42 19.35
CA LEU A 249 -13.65 -18.47 20.66
C LEU A 249 -14.77 -17.42 20.77
N PRO A 250 -15.94 -17.76 21.31
CA PRO A 250 -17.04 -16.83 21.52
C PRO A 250 -16.80 -15.97 22.78
N LEU A 251 -15.77 -15.13 22.74
CA LEU A 251 -15.39 -14.28 23.86
C LEU A 251 -16.01 -12.89 23.73
N PRO A 252 -16.35 -12.19 24.85
CA PRO A 252 -16.87 -10.83 24.82
C PRO A 252 -15.80 -9.83 24.33
N ALA A 253 -16.22 -8.76 23.66
CA ALA A 253 -15.34 -7.66 23.31
C ALA A 253 -14.97 -6.84 24.54
N LEU A 254 -13.69 -6.55 24.74
CA LEU A 254 -13.23 -5.64 25.78
C LEU A 254 -12.92 -4.26 25.17
N ALA A 255 -13.58 -3.23 25.72
CA ALA A 255 -13.34 -1.85 25.34
C ALA A 255 -12.06 -1.29 25.99
N SER A 256 -10.90 -1.90 25.70
CA SER A 256 -9.64 -1.47 26.31
C SER A 256 -8.49 -1.62 25.33
N TYR A 257 -7.54 -0.69 25.39
CA TYR A 257 -6.32 -0.67 24.56
C TYR A 257 -5.15 -1.38 25.27
N THR A 258 -5.42 -2.48 25.96
CA THR A 258 -4.40 -3.25 26.66
C THR A 258 -3.90 -4.44 25.83
N LYS A 259 -2.71 -4.95 26.16
CA LYS A 259 -2.19 -6.19 25.55
C LYS A 259 -3.15 -7.37 25.70
N SER A 260 -3.84 -7.46 26.84
CA SER A 260 -4.83 -8.50 27.12
C SER A 260 -6.08 -8.37 26.25
N ALA A 261 -6.57 -7.14 26.02
CA ALA A 261 -7.70 -6.90 25.14
C ALA A 261 -7.36 -7.26 23.68
N LYS A 262 -6.16 -6.91 23.21
CA LYS A 262 -5.69 -7.30 21.87
C LYS A 262 -5.62 -8.83 21.71
N LEU A 263 -5.14 -9.53 22.71
CA LEU A 263 -5.12 -11.00 22.68
C LEU A 263 -6.53 -11.59 22.61
N LEU A 264 -7.49 -11.03 23.37
CA LEU A 264 -8.88 -11.48 23.32
C LEU A 264 -9.52 -11.22 21.96
N ASP A 265 -9.27 -10.06 21.36
CA ASP A 265 -9.74 -9.76 19.99
C ASP A 265 -9.13 -10.74 18.98
N GLU A 266 -7.84 -11.07 19.09
CA GLU A 266 -7.20 -12.10 18.26
C GLU A 266 -7.86 -13.48 18.42
N LEU A 267 -8.28 -13.87 19.64
CA LEU A 267 -8.92 -15.17 19.92
C LEU A 267 -10.38 -15.24 19.43
N ARG A 268 -11.03 -14.10 19.23
CA ARG A 268 -12.41 -14.01 18.72
C ARG A 268 -12.50 -14.13 17.21
N LEU A 269 -11.44 -13.77 16.51
CA LEU A 269 -11.36 -13.82 15.05
C LEU A 269 -10.79 -15.16 14.61
N ASP A 270 -11.14 -15.59 13.41
CA ASP A 270 -10.36 -16.61 12.74
C ASP A 270 -8.91 -16.14 12.57
N TRP A 271 -8.00 -17.10 12.39
CA TRP A 271 -6.57 -16.81 12.41
C TRP A 271 -6.16 -15.78 11.35
N LEU A 272 -6.73 -15.85 10.14
CA LEU A 272 -6.37 -14.94 9.04
C LEU A 272 -6.93 -13.54 9.27
N SER A 273 -8.19 -13.42 9.70
CA SER A 273 -8.77 -12.11 10.07
C SER A 273 -8.03 -11.46 11.25
N ALA A 274 -7.54 -12.25 12.20
CA ALA A 274 -6.73 -11.74 13.30
C ALA A 274 -5.40 -11.12 12.84
N TYR A 275 -4.92 -11.47 11.66
CA TYR A 275 -3.73 -10.85 11.07
C TYR A 275 -3.91 -9.35 10.84
N ALA A 276 -5.11 -8.90 10.47
CA ALA A 276 -5.41 -7.49 10.30
C ALA A 276 -5.09 -6.64 11.55
N LEU A 277 -5.20 -7.23 12.75
CA LEU A 277 -4.86 -6.56 14.01
C LEU A 277 -3.35 -6.27 14.16
N ARG A 278 -2.50 -6.87 13.31
CA ARG A 278 -1.04 -6.61 13.28
C ARG A 278 -0.69 -5.26 12.64
N PHE A 279 -1.60 -4.68 11.88
CA PHE A 279 -1.44 -3.35 11.29
C PHE A 279 -1.61 -2.21 12.30
N SER A 280 -1.88 -2.53 13.56
CA SER A 280 -1.89 -1.58 14.69
C SER A 280 -2.93 -0.46 14.59
N GLY A 281 -4.02 -0.70 13.89
CA GLY A 281 -5.20 0.16 13.93
C GLY A 281 -5.92 0.10 15.29
N MET A 282 -6.99 0.86 15.42
CA MET A 282 -7.80 0.87 16.64
C MET A 282 -8.64 -0.40 16.75
N PRO A 283 -8.74 -1.02 17.95
CA PRO A 283 -9.56 -2.19 18.15
C PRO A 283 -11.07 -1.87 17.95
N PRO A 284 -11.88 -2.87 17.54
CA PRO A 284 -13.31 -2.66 17.24
C PRO A 284 -14.12 -2.00 18.36
N ALA A 285 -13.81 -2.33 19.61
CA ALA A 285 -14.50 -1.78 20.77
C ALA A 285 -14.27 -0.26 20.94
N LEU A 286 -13.03 0.21 20.70
CA LEU A 286 -12.70 1.63 20.76
C LEU A 286 -13.34 2.38 19.58
N ARG A 287 -13.31 1.81 18.38
CA ARG A 287 -13.94 2.40 17.18
C ARG A 287 -15.45 2.54 17.34
N ARG A 288 -16.12 1.55 17.95
CA ARG A 288 -17.54 1.63 18.28
C ARG A 288 -17.85 2.77 19.26
N PHE A 289 -16.96 3.00 20.23
CA PHE A 289 -17.10 4.13 21.15
C PHE A 289 -16.98 5.47 20.44
N LEU A 290 -16.04 5.59 19.49
CA LEU A 290 -15.84 6.81 18.71
C LEU A 290 -16.94 7.06 17.67
N GLN A 291 -17.58 6.01 17.18
CA GLN A 291 -18.59 6.07 16.11
C GLN A 291 -19.87 5.33 16.51
N PRO A 292 -20.59 5.81 17.56
CA PRO A 292 -21.78 5.12 18.06
C PRO A 292 -22.94 5.07 17.05
N ALA A 293 -22.92 5.95 16.03
CA ALA A 293 -23.95 5.99 14.98
C ALA A 293 -23.80 4.85 13.95
N LEU A 294 -22.66 4.15 13.90
CA LEU A 294 -22.51 3.00 13.01
C LEU A 294 -23.29 1.79 13.54
N ALA A 295 -24.16 1.23 12.71
CA ALA A 295 -24.96 0.05 13.03
C ALA A 295 -24.07 -1.17 13.37
N SER A 296 -22.93 -1.29 12.70
CA SER A 296 -21.94 -2.33 12.97
C SER A 296 -20.52 -1.79 12.77
N VAL A 297 -19.59 -2.32 13.55
CA VAL A 297 -18.15 -2.03 13.44
C VAL A 297 -17.45 -3.36 13.18
N PRO A 298 -17.17 -3.71 11.91
CA PRO A 298 -16.46 -4.92 11.57
C PRO A 298 -15.05 -4.93 12.17
N ALA A 299 -14.53 -6.09 12.50
CA ALA A 299 -13.15 -6.20 12.95
C ALA A 299 -12.16 -5.92 11.81
N VAL A 300 -12.54 -6.32 10.61
CA VAL A 300 -11.73 -6.25 9.39
C VAL A 300 -12.58 -5.73 8.23
N TYR A 301 -12.00 -4.87 7.41
CA TYR A 301 -12.61 -4.31 6.20
C TYR A 301 -11.97 -4.82 4.90
N TRP A 302 -11.20 -5.88 4.99
CA TRP A 302 -10.58 -6.49 3.81
C TRP A 302 -11.58 -7.40 3.10
N ASP A 303 -11.86 -7.10 1.86
CA ASP A 303 -12.84 -7.84 1.04
C ASP A 303 -12.25 -9.11 0.43
N ARG A 304 -10.92 -9.20 0.37
CA ARG A 304 -10.23 -10.29 -0.29
C ARG A 304 -9.34 -11.01 0.70
N MET A 305 -9.80 -12.20 1.09
CA MET A 305 -9.05 -13.10 1.94
C MET A 305 -8.80 -14.41 1.19
N PRO A 306 -7.60 -14.99 1.25
CA PRO A 306 -7.33 -16.29 0.67
C PRO A 306 -8.26 -17.36 1.20
N THR A 307 -8.74 -18.23 0.31
CA THR A 307 -9.58 -19.38 0.69
C THR A 307 -8.74 -20.58 1.11
N ASP A 308 -7.54 -20.72 0.54
CA ASP A 308 -6.59 -21.76 0.92
C ASP A 308 -5.62 -21.22 1.99
N THR A 309 -5.65 -21.84 3.16
CA THR A 309 -4.79 -21.55 4.30
C THR A 309 -3.89 -22.75 4.66
N ALA A 310 -3.73 -23.73 3.77
CA ALA A 310 -2.86 -24.88 4.01
C ALA A 310 -1.41 -24.44 4.25
N ASP A 311 -0.91 -23.50 3.45
CA ASP A 311 0.36 -22.81 3.69
C ASP A 311 0.09 -21.46 4.39
N PRO A 312 0.42 -21.36 5.69
CA PRO A 312 0.16 -20.14 6.47
C PRO A 312 0.92 -18.92 5.97
N LEU A 313 2.17 -19.07 5.57
CA LEU A 313 2.97 -17.95 5.09
C LEU A 313 2.41 -17.41 3.78
N ARG A 314 2.13 -18.29 2.85
CA ARG A 314 1.52 -17.92 1.58
C ARG A 314 0.19 -17.21 1.77
N ALA A 315 -0.66 -17.69 2.66
CA ALA A 315 -1.93 -17.03 2.96
C ALA A 315 -1.74 -15.58 3.48
N LEU A 316 -0.72 -15.31 4.29
CA LEU A 316 -0.41 -13.96 4.75
C LEU A 316 0.10 -13.06 3.63
N LEU A 317 1.00 -13.57 2.78
CA LEU A 317 1.52 -12.82 1.64
C LEU A 317 0.41 -12.47 0.63
N GLU A 318 -0.45 -13.42 0.31
CA GLU A 318 -1.62 -13.19 -0.56
C GLU A 318 -2.58 -12.17 0.07
N THR A 319 -2.78 -12.21 1.40
CA THR A 319 -3.61 -11.22 2.10
C THR A 319 -3.05 -9.81 1.92
N ASP A 320 -1.74 -9.63 2.10
CA ASP A 320 -1.12 -8.31 1.94
C ASP A 320 -1.18 -7.85 0.48
N MET A 321 -0.86 -8.70 -0.49
CA MET A 321 -0.94 -8.36 -1.92
C MET A 321 -2.34 -7.94 -2.38
N HIS A 322 -3.39 -8.42 -1.73
CA HIS A 322 -4.76 -8.10 -2.11
C HIS A 322 -5.31 -6.85 -1.41
N ASN A 323 -4.85 -6.55 -0.20
CA ASN A 323 -5.52 -5.58 0.65
C ASN A 323 -4.62 -4.41 1.09
N TYR A 324 -3.30 -4.54 0.99
CA TYR A 324 -2.33 -3.52 1.37
C TYR A 324 -1.53 -3.02 0.17
#